data_f439c5502d4bd55671330967f62b7fc5
#
_entry.id   f439c5502d4bd55671330967f62b7fc5
#
_cell.length_a   1.000
_cell.length_b   1.000
_cell.length_c   1.000
_cell.angle_alpha   90.00
_cell.angle_beta   90.00
_cell.angle_gamma   90.00
#
_symmetry.space_group_name_H-M   'P 1'
#
loop_
_entity.id
_entity.type
_entity.pdbx_description
1 polymer ?
#
loop_
_entity_poly.entity_id
_entity_poly.type
_entity_poly.pdbx_seq_one_letter_code
_entity_poly.pdbx_strand_id
1 'polypeptide(L)'
;MPGLWLNDAEIHALLTGIQLLGDLEPAPLIGKQIKPIRERLEKILELGEFSTDEIRRRIRLMPIGARETSSEHFQAIAKALLSRKRLKLRHFGRLDASVTEREVSPQRLVFYRDNWYLDAFCHLRDDIRSFSVDAIEEASPSDKNAVSVDDAVLTNELDAGYGIFSGGTTKVAQLKFSPFKARWVAREHWHKDQKGEMLEDGSYLLKVPYFDDRELINDILRHGSQVDVLGPDELKTRLKQEAQLILSKL
;
A
#
# COMPACT_ATOMS: atom_id res chain seq x y z
N MET A 1 7.55 37.34 -19.49
CA MET A 1 7.86 36.37 -18.43
C MET A 1 8.68 35.26 -19.09
N PRO A 2 9.79 34.80 -18.52
CA PRO A 2 10.52 33.66 -19.10
C PRO A 2 9.60 32.44 -18.99
N GLY A 3 9.35 31.75 -20.11
CA GLY A 3 8.55 30.54 -20.14
C GLY A 3 9.20 29.47 -19.26
N LEU A 4 8.41 28.79 -18.43
CA LEU A 4 8.87 27.60 -17.71
C LEU A 4 9.13 26.51 -18.75
N TRP A 5 10.39 26.30 -19.07
CA TRP A 5 10.83 25.19 -19.91
C TRP A 5 10.97 23.98 -19.00
N LEU A 6 9.94 23.10 -19.01
CA LEU A 6 10.00 21.82 -18.30
C LEU A 6 10.70 20.81 -19.19
N ASN A 7 11.69 20.12 -18.64
CA ASN A 7 12.30 18.97 -19.31
C ASN A 7 11.40 17.73 -19.21
N ASP A 8 11.70 16.69 -19.99
CA ASP A 8 10.88 15.48 -20.07
C ASP A 8 10.67 14.80 -18.70
N ALA A 9 11.68 14.82 -17.83
CA ALA A 9 11.58 14.26 -16.49
C ALA A 9 10.67 15.10 -15.57
N GLU A 10 10.70 16.41 -15.70
CA GLU A 10 9.82 17.33 -14.97
C GLU A 10 8.37 17.22 -15.43
N ILE A 11 8.13 17.08 -16.73
CA ILE A 11 6.81 16.81 -17.31
C ILE A 11 6.27 15.50 -16.76
N HIS A 12 7.09 14.43 -16.76
CA HIS A 12 6.71 13.13 -16.22
C HIS A 12 6.37 13.21 -14.73
N ALA A 13 7.19 13.89 -13.94
CA ALA A 13 6.96 14.08 -12.50
C ALA A 13 5.67 14.88 -12.22
N LEU A 14 5.40 15.94 -12.99
CA LEU A 14 4.19 16.73 -12.90
C LEU A 14 2.94 15.92 -13.25
N LEU A 15 2.98 15.16 -14.34
CA LEU A 15 1.88 14.30 -14.77
C LEU A 15 1.57 13.23 -13.73
N THR A 16 2.61 12.57 -13.19
CA THR A 16 2.47 11.59 -12.13
C THR A 16 1.88 12.24 -10.87
N GLY A 17 2.35 13.45 -10.52
CA GLY A 17 1.82 14.21 -9.38
C GLY A 17 0.36 14.61 -9.55
N ILE A 18 -0.03 15.11 -10.73
CA ILE A 18 -1.43 15.47 -11.05
C ILE A 18 -2.33 14.24 -10.95
N GLN A 19 -1.86 13.10 -11.41
CA GLN A 19 -2.62 11.85 -11.34
C GLN A 19 -2.77 11.36 -9.90
N LEU A 20 -1.69 11.30 -9.13
CA LEU A 20 -1.75 10.95 -7.70
C LEU A 20 -2.69 11.88 -6.93
N LEU A 21 -2.67 13.18 -7.23
CA LEU A 21 -3.59 14.14 -6.67
C LEU A 21 -5.03 13.87 -7.13
N GLY A 22 -5.24 13.47 -8.37
CA GLY A 22 -6.56 13.06 -8.89
C GLY A 22 -7.12 11.84 -8.18
N ASP A 23 -6.28 10.86 -7.90
CA ASP A 23 -6.67 9.66 -7.16
C ASP A 23 -6.98 9.95 -5.67
N LEU A 24 -6.40 11.03 -5.14
CA LEU A 24 -6.68 11.53 -3.78
C LEU A 24 -7.88 12.48 -3.73
N GLU A 25 -8.37 12.98 -4.87
CA GLU A 25 -9.51 13.93 -4.94
C GLU A 25 -10.82 13.36 -4.38
N PRO A 26 -11.14 12.06 -4.51
CA PRO A 26 -12.27 11.46 -3.82
C PRO A 26 -12.13 11.46 -2.29
N ALA A 27 -10.93 11.67 -1.76
CA ALA A 27 -10.71 11.77 -0.32
C ALA A 27 -11.20 13.15 0.22
N PRO A 28 -12.23 13.20 1.05
CA PRO A 28 -13.02 14.41 1.29
C PRO A 28 -12.32 15.52 2.07
N LEU A 29 -11.30 15.20 2.86
CA LEU A 29 -10.51 16.21 3.57
C LEU A 29 -9.52 16.92 2.65
N ILE A 30 -9.00 16.18 1.71
CA ILE A 30 -7.92 16.62 0.85
C ILE A 30 -8.50 17.03 -0.52
N GLY A 31 -9.62 16.43 -0.95
CA GLY A 31 -10.19 16.65 -2.28
C GLY A 31 -10.57 18.11 -2.57
N LYS A 32 -11.19 18.81 -1.63
CA LYS A 32 -11.50 20.23 -1.77
C LYS A 32 -10.25 21.10 -1.88
N GLN A 33 -9.15 20.65 -1.29
CA GLN A 33 -7.86 21.37 -1.28
C GLN A 33 -6.95 20.87 -2.40
N ILE A 34 -7.08 19.62 -2.82
CA ILE A 34 -6.35 19.01 -3.94
C ILE A 34 -6.82 19.59 -5.27
N LYS A 35 -8.11 19.75 -5.46
CA LYS A 35 -8.65 20.29 -6.72
C LYS A 35 -7.98 21.60 -7.14
N PRO A 36 -7.85 22.64 -6.29
CA PRO A 36 -7.15 23.85 -6.67
C PRO A 36 -5.65 23.64 -6.92
N ILE A 37 -5.01 22.71 -6.22
CA ILE A 37 -3.59 22.39 -6.43
C ILE A 37 -3.42 21.69 -7.77
N ARG A 38 -4.24 20.70 -8.06
CA ARG A 38 -4.27 20.00 -9.35
C ARG A 38 -4.50 20.97 -10.50
N GLU A 39 -5.50 21.84 -10.39
CA GLU A 39 -5.79 22.87 -11.41
C GLU A 39 -4.60 23.84 -11.62
N ARG A 40 -3.83 24.15 -10.57
CA ARG A 40 -2.60 24.95 -10.71
C ARG A 40 -1.49 24.19 -11.42
N LEU A 41 -1.31 22.89 -11.10
CA LEU A 41 -0.33 22.04 -11.77
C LEU A 41 -0.71 21.82 -13.23
N GLU A 42 -1.99 21.63 -13.53
CA GLU A 42 -2.52 21.56 -14.89
C GLU A 42 -2.22 22.85 -15.68
N LYS A 43 -2.43 24.02 -15.07
CA LYS A 43 -2.07 25.31 -15.66
C LYS A 43 -0.57 25.49 -15.92
N ILE A 44 0.28 24.91 -15.08
CA ILE A 44 1.74 24.92 -15.31
C ILE A 44 2.07 24.08 -16.55
N LEU A 45 1.38 22.95 -16.74
CA LEU A 45 1.54 22.14 -17.96
C LEU A 45 0.97 22.83 -19.19
N GLU A 46 -0.12 23.58 -19.08
CA GLU A 46 -0.71 24.37 -20.19
C GLU A 46 0.19 25.52 -20.66
N LEU A 47 1.14 25.96 -19.84
CA LEU A 47 2.20 26.89 -20.26
C LEU A 47 3.24 26.22 -21.17
N GLY A 48 3.21 24.90 -21.29
CA GLY A 48 3.98 24.11 -22.25
C GLY A 48 3.26 23.96 -23.61
N GLU A 49 3.83 23.14 -24.50
CA GLU A 49 3.32 22.92 -25.86
C GLU A 49 2.04 22.05 -25.94
N PHE A 50 1.57 21.47 -24.80
CA PHE A 50 0.48 20.49 -24.78
C PHE A 50 -0.70 20.95 -23.92
N SER A 51 -1.94 20.75 -24.42
CA SER A 51 -3.14 21.01 -23.63
C SER A 51 -3.39 19.91 -22.61
N THR A 52 -3.98 20.28 -21.45
CA THR A 52 -4.35 19.32 -20.39
C THR A 52 -5.26 18.22 -20.92
N ASP A 53 -6.18 18.54 -21.82
CA ASP A 53 -7.08 17.57 -22.42
C ASP A 53 -6.37 16.56 -23.34
N GLU A 54 -5.33 16.99 -24.03
CA GLU A 54 -4.51 16.11 -24.85
C GLU A 54 -3.70 15.16 -23.98
N ILE A 55 -3.13 15.66 -22.89
CA ILE A 55 -2.40 14.86 -21.90
C ILE A 55 -3.32 13.81 -21.27
N ARG A 56 -4.51 14.18 -20.82
CA ARG A 56 -5.50 13.26 -20.24
C ARG A 56 -5.98 12.18 -21.20
N ARG A 57 -6.05 12.47 -22.50
CA ARG A 57 -6.41 11.47 -23.51
C ARG A 57 -5.30 10.47 -23.79
N ARG A 58 -4.03 10.91 -23.66
CA ARG A 58 -2.84 10.12 -24.05
C ARG A 58 -2.20 9.37 -22.88
N ILE A 59 -2.36 9.87 -21.64
CA ILE A 59 -1.78 9.27 -20.44
C ILE A 59 -2.92 8.91 -19.50
N ARG A 60 -3.04 7.60 -19.20
CA ARG A 60 -4.04 7.08 -18.27
C ARG A 60 -3.35 6.23 -17.21
N LEU A 61 -3.66 6.48 -15.94
CA LEU A 61 -3.40 5.54 -14.87
C LEU A 61 -4.69 4.73 -14.66
N MET A 62 -4.55 3.41 -14.53
CA MET A 62 -5.67 2.52 -14.28
C MET A 62 -5.43 1.83 -12.94
N PRO A 63 -6.08 2.27 -11.86
CA PRO A 63 -5.97 1.61 -10.57
C PRO A 63 -6.54 0.19 -10.66
N ILE A 64 -5.91 -0.75 -9.96
CA ILE A 64 -6.35 -2.14 -9.93
C ILE A 64 -6.61 -2.55 -8.49
N GLY A 65 -7.85 -2.91 -8.18
CA GLY A 65 -8.23 -3.40 -6.85
C GLY A 65 -8.41 -2.31 -5.80
N ALA A 66 -8.59 -1.05 -6.22
CA ALA A 66 -8.96 0.04 -5.32
C ALA A 66 -10.33 -0.23 -4.68
N ARG A 67 -10.43 0.00 -3.38
CA ARG A 67 -11.67 -0.15 -2.59
C ARG A 67 -12.22 1.21 -2.23
N GLU A 68 -13.53 1.35 -2.32
CA GLU A 68 -14.20 2.59 -1.92
C GLU A 68 -14.03 2.82 -0.42
N THR A 69 -13.59 4.01 -0.06
CA THR A 69 -13.45 4.45 1.32
C THR A 69 -14.50 5.52 1.63
N SER A 70 -15.23 5.36 2.72
CA SER A 70 -16.16 6.40 3.18
C SER A 70 -15.41 7.70 3.44
N SER A 71 -15.90 8.74 2.81
CA SER A 71 -15.35 10.09 2.91
C SER A 71 -15.40 10.66 4.34
N GLU A 72 -16.46 10.37 5.07
CA GLU A 72 -16.67 10.84 6.44
C GLU A 72 -15.72 10.15 7.41
N HIS A 73 -15.53 8.83 7.27
CA HIS A 73 -14.61 8.07 8.12
C HIS A 73 -13.16 8.52 7.90
N PHE A 74 -12.74 8.72 6.67
CA PHE A 74 -11.40 9.22 6.38
C PHE A 74 -11.16 10.60 7.00
N GLN A 75 -12.15 11.51 6.96
CA GLN A 75 -12.05 12.84 7.61
C GLN A 75 -11.90 12.71 9.13
N ALA A 76 -12.71 11.88 9.77
CA ALA A 76 -12.65 11.66 11.21
C ALA A 76 -11.28 11.10 11.63
N ILE A 77 -10.75 10.15 10.86
CA ILE A 77 -9.43 9.53 11.07
C ILE A 77 -8.32 10.58 10.94
N ALA A 78 -8.30 11.31 9.82
CA ALA A 78 -7.27 12.31 9.58
C ALA A 78 -7.33 13.47 10.59
N LYS A 79 -8.52 13.90 11.00
CA LYS A 79 -8.69 14.89 12.06
C LYS A 79 -8.15 14.40 13.40
N ALA A 80 -8.47 13.17 13.80
CA ALA A 80 -7.97 12.57 15.03
C ALA A 80 -6.44 12.41 15.01
N LEU A 81 -5.89 11.95 13.88
CA LEU A 81 -4.45 11.82 13.66
C LEU A 81 -3.72 13.15 13.84
N LEU A 82 -4.14 14.18 13.10
CA LEU A 82 -3.48 15.50 13.10
C LEU A 82 -3.67 16.26 14.40
N SER A 83 -4.81 16.11 15.08
CA SER A 83 -5.06 16.74 16.39
C SER A 83 -4.55 15.91 17.56
N ARG A 84 -3.86 14.78 17.31
CA ARG A 84 -3.30 13.88 18.33
C ARG A 84 -4.35 13.44 19.36
N LYS A 85 -5.53 13.06 18.86
CA LYS A 85 -6.64 12.57 19.68
C LYS A 85 -6.84 11.08 19.40
N ARG A 86 -7.38 10.36 20.40
CA ARG A 86 -7.82 8.99 20.22
C ARG A 86 -9.02 8.95 19.29
N LEU A 87 -9.20 7.81 18.64
CA LEU A 87 -10.30 7.51 17.75
C LEU A 87 -11.05 6.30 18.29
N LYS A 88 -12.36 6.41 18.40
CA LYS A 88 -13.24 5.25 18.55
C LYS A 88 -13.65 4.81 17.16
N LEU A 89 -13.48 3.54 16.87
CA LEU A 89 -13.85 2.97 15.59
C LEU A 89 -14.58 1.64 15.74
N ARG A 90 -15.49 1.38 14.82
CA ARG A 90 -16.12 0.10 14.60
C ARG A 90 -15.54 -0.48 13.33
N HIS A 91 -14.85 -1.61 13.43
CA HIS A 91 -14.07 -2.19 12.38
C HIS A 91 -14.54 -3.59 12.05
N PHE A 92 -14.78 -3.85 10.76
CA PHE A 92 -15.10 -5.17 10.23
C PHE A 92 -13.82 -5.97 9.98
N GLY A 93 -13.62 -7.03 10.74
CA GLY A 93 -12.52 -7.99 10.58
C GLY A 93 -12.83 -8.97 9.44
N ARG A 94 -12.13 -8.82 8.31
CA ARG A 94 -12.38 -9.67 7.12
C ARG A 94 -12.00 -11.14 7.31
N LEU A 95 -11.11 -11.46 8.25
CA LEU A 95 -10.66 -12.83 8.50
C LEU A 95 -11.70 -13.66 9.27
N ASP A 96 -12.36 -13.04 10.21
CA ASP A 96 -13.31 -13.68 11.12
C ASP A 96 -14.76 -13.21 10.89
N ALA A 97 -14.95 -12.33 9.90
CA ALA A 97 -16.24 -11.71 9.57
C ALA A 97 -16.92 -11.07 10.79
N SER A 98 -16.15 -10.58 11.76
CA SER A 98 -16.63 -9.98 13.00
C SER A 98 -16.50 -8.47 13.00
N VAL A 99 -17.49 -7.79 13.57
CA VAL A 99 -17.42 -6.36 13.84
C VAL A 99 -16.95 -6.14 15.27
N THR A 100 -15.95 -5.28 15.43
CA THR A 100 -15.37 -5.01 16.74
C THR A 100 -15.25 -3.52 16.98
N GLU A 101 -15.59 -3.08 18.19
CA GLU A 101 -15.33 -1.71 18.64
C GLU A 101 -13.92 -1.61 19.20
N ARG A 102 -13.24 -0.53 18.82
CA ARG A 102 -11.86 -0.25 19.22
C ARG A 102 -11.70 1.21 19.64
N GLU A 103 -10.95 1.44 20.71
CA GLU A 103 -10.35 2.76 20.97
C GLU A 103 -8.88 2.66 20.54
N VAL A 104 -8.45 3.55 19.65
CA VAL A 104 -7.10 3.53 19.09
C VAL A 104 -6.44 4.91 19.19
N SER A 105 -5.13 4.93 19.24
CA SER A 105 -4.30 6.15 19.08
C SER A 105 -3.71 6.17 17.69
N PRO A 106 -4.24 6.96 16.74
CA PRO A 106 -3.71 7.08 15.38
C PRO A 106 -2.25 7.49 15.37
N GLN A 107 -1.43 6.81 14.55
CA GLN A 107 -0.01 7.11 14.38
C GLN A 107 0.30 7.65 12.99
N ARG A 108 -0.17 6.95 11.94
CA ARG A 108 0.02 7.36 10.54
C ARG A 108 -1.08 6.80 9.63
N LEU A 109 -1.32 7.46 8.48
CA LEU A 109 -2.10 6.94 7.37
C LEU A 109 -1.13 6.47 6.28
N VAL A 110 -1.34 5.25 5.79
CA VAL A 110 -0.50 4.62 4.77
C VAL A 110 -1.36 4.31 3.56
N PHE A 111 -0.91 4.76 2.36
CA PHE A 111 -1.51 4.35 1.10
C PHE A 111 -0.71 3.18 0.52
N TYR A 112 -1.35 2.03 0.39
CA TYR A 112 -0.69 0.81 -0.05
C TYR A 112 -1.61 0.01 -1.00
N ARG A 113 -1.13 -0.32 -2.17
CA ARG A 113 -1.87 -1.05 -3.22
C ARG A 113 -3.28 -0.50 -3.44
N ASP A 114 -3.34 0.78 -3.77
CA ASP A 114 -4.58 1.53 -4.05
C ASP A 114 -5.59 1.58 -2.89
N ASN A 115 -5.14 1.30 -1.66
CA ASN A 115 -5.99 1.33 -0.48
C ASN A 115 -5.34 2.06 0.69
N TRP A 116 -6.18 2.67 1.53
CA TRP A 116 -5.75 3.37 2.74
C TRP A 116 -5.78 2.48 3.97
N TYR A 117 -4.75 2.61 4.78
CA TYR A 117 -4.61 1.93 6.06
C TYR A 117 -4.29 2.94 7.15
N LEU A 118 -4.84 2.71 8.34
CA LEU A 118 -4.56 3.44 9.56
C LEU A 118 -3.68 2.59 10.46
N ASP A 119 -2.44 3.00 10.65
CA ASP A 119 -1.59 2.44 11.69
C ASP A 119 -1.88 3.15 13.00
N ALA A 120 -2.20 2.38 14.03
CA ALA A 120 -2.61 2.90 15.31
C ALA A 120 -2.25 1.97 16.47
N PHE A 121 -1.98 2.55 17.64
CA PHE A 121 -1.91 1.79 18.89
C PHE A 121 -3.33 1.43 19.35
N CYS A 122 -3.63 0.16 19.43
CA CYS A 122 -4.94 -0.38 19.81
C CYS A 122 -5.01 -0.61 21.31
N HIS A 123 -5.78 0.21 22.04
CA HIS A 123 -5.91 0.11 23.49
C HIS A 123 -6.57 -1.18 23.98
N LEU A 124 -7.35 -1.88 23.13
CA LEU A 124 -7.96 -3.16 23.49
C LEU A 124 -6.95 -4.31 23.44
N ARG A 125 -5.96 -4.23 22.55
CA ARG A 125 -4.96 -5.29 22.36
C ARG A 125 -3.59 -4.94 22.94
N ASP A 126 -3.44 -3.70 23.40
CA ASP A 126 -2.20 -3.13 23.91
C ASP A 126 -1.03 -3.31 22.93
N ASP A 127 -1.31 -3.03 21.63
CA ASP A 127 -0.41 -3.37 20.54
C ASP A 127 -0.62 -2.44 19.33
N ILE A 128 0.39 -2.30 18.46
CA ILE A 128 0.30 -1.54 17.21
C ILE A 128 -0.39 -2.42 16.15
N ARG A 129 -1.35 -1.83 15.44
CA ARG A 129 -2.11 -2.53 14.40
C ARG A 129 -2.43 -1.62 13.23
N SER A 130 -2.44 -2.22 12.04
CA SER A 130 -2.95 -1.59 10.83
C SER A 130 -4.42 -1.94 10.60
N PHE A 131 -5.23 -0.92 10.41
CA PHE A 131 -6.66 -1.04 10.12
C PHE A 131 -6.92 -0.59 8.69
N SER A 132 -7.54 -1.44 7.88
CA SER A 132 -8.00 -1.06 6.54
C SER A 132 -9.11 -0.02 6.66
N VAL A 133 -8.92 1.17 6.09
CA VAL A 133 -9.85 2.29 6.27
C VAL A 133 -11.21 2.02 5.65
N ASP A 134 -11.25 1.29 4.54
CA ASP A 134 -12.49 0.85 3.88
C ASP A 134 -13.28 -0.22 4.68
N ALA A 135 -12.67 -0.82 5.69
CA ALA A 135 -13.34 -1.75 6.62
C ALA A 135 -13.79 -1.06 7.93
N ILE A 136 -13.61 0.23 8.06
CA ILE A 136 -14.12 1.01 9.20
C ILE A 136 -15.55 1.43 8.87
N GLU A 137 -16.49 0.93 9.66
CA GLU A 137 -17.93 1.22 9.53
C GLU A 137 -18.33 2.50 10.26
N GLU A 138 -17.63 2.83 11.36
CA GLU A 138 -17.84 4.04 12.13
C GLU A 138 -16.50 4.55 12.67
N ALA A 139 -16.31 5.87 12.66
CA ALA A 139 -15.13 6.53 13.19
C ALA A 139 -15.52 7.85 13.86
N SER A 140 -15.18 8.00 15.13
CA SER A 140 -15.44 9.23 15.89
C SER A 140 -14.24 9.61 16.75
N PRO A 141 -13.76 10.87 16.69
CA PRO A 141 -12.71 11.35 17.58
C PRO A 141 -13.16 11.31 19.05
N SER A 142 -12.24 10.94 19.93
CA SER A 142 -12.41 11.01 21.38
C SER A 142 -11.73 12.27 21.93
N ASP A 143 -12.18 12.77 23.08
CA ASP A 143 -11.53 13.90 23.76
C ASP A 143 -10.18 13.52 24.37
N LYS A 144 -9.90 12.23 24.53
CA LYS A 144 -8.64 11.75 25.09
C LYS A 144 -7.46 11.99 24.14
N ASN A 145 -6.31 12.33 24.69
CA ASN A 145 -5.09 12.46 23.92
C ASN A 145 -4.60 11.08 23.41
N ALA A 146 -4.12 11.04 22.19
CA ALA A 146 -3.48 9.86 21.63
C ALA A 146 -2.14 9.57 22.32
N VAL A 147 -1.84 8.31 22.53
CA VAL A 147 -0.50 7.87 22.90
C VAL A 147 0.39 8.00 21.66
N SER A 148 1.58 8.53 21.84
CA SER A 148 2.60 8.58 20.77
C SER A 148 3.46 7.32 20.83
N VAL A 149 3.68 6.73 19.69
CA VAL A 149 4.65 5.65 19.48
C VAL A 149 5.82 6.23 18.72
N ASP A 150 7.03 5.84 19.08
CA ASP A 150 8.25 6.28 18.40
C ASP A 150 8.27 5.79 16.95
N ASP A 151 8.71 6.64 16.02
CA ASP A 151 8.75 6.31 14.58
C ASP A 151 9.67 5.13 14.28
N ALA A 152 10.73 4.94 15.06
CA ALA A 152 11.61 3.78 14.90
C ALA A 152 10.89 2.48 15.30
N VAL A 153 10.04 2.52 16.34
CA VAL A 153 9.21 1.37 16.73
C VAL A 153 8.18 1.07 15.64
N LEU A 154 7.48 2.09 15.14
CA LEU A 154 6.52 1.93 14.04
C LEU A 154 7.18 1.31 12.80
N THR A 155 8.34 1.81 12.41
CA THR A 155 9.09 1.30 11.27
C THR A 155 9.55 -0.15 11.47
N ASN A 156 10.04 -0.48 12.66
CA ASN A 156 10.49 -1.83 12.96
C ASN A 156 9.35 -2.86 13.04
N GLU A 157 8.20 -2.45 13.55
CA GLU A 157 7.07 -3.37 13.71
C GLU A 157 6.21 -3.48 12.45
N LEU A 158 6.06 -2.39 11.69
CA LEU A 158 5.14 -2.34 10.55
C LEU A 158 5.85 -2.47 9.19
N ASP A 159 7.04 -1.89 9.03
CA ASP A 159 7.72 -1.80 7.72
C ASP A 159 8.85 -2.83 7.55
N ALA A 160 9.05 -3.73 8.50
CA ALA A 160 10.15 -4.71 8.44
C ALA A 160 9.79 -6.00 7.68
N GLY A 161 8.53 -6.20 7.30
CA GLY A 161 8.07 -7.36 6.55
C GLY A 161 7.41 -7.01 5.22
N TYR A 162 7.20 -8.01 4.39
CA TYR A 162 6.51 -7.87 3.10
C TYR A 162 5.02 -7.62 3.30
N GLY A 163 4.51 -6.58 2.65
CA GLY A 163 3.08 -6.26 2.67
C GLY A 163 2.67 -5.35 3.84
N ILE A 164 1.35 -5.25 4.03
CA ILE A 164 0.73 -4.40 5.07
C ILE A 164 0.52 -5.14 6.39
N PHE A 165 0.66 -6.47 6.38
CA PHE A 165 0.51 -7.28 7.59
C PHE A 165 1.83 -7.35 8.35
N SER A 166 1.80 -6.96 9.60
CA SER A 166 2.95 -6.84 10.49
C SER A 166 2.80 -7.69 11.74
N GLY A 167 3.90 -7.86 12.45
CA GLY A 167 3.98 -8.57 13.74
C GLY A 167 4.47 -10.00 13.60
N GLY A 168 5.38 -10.37 14.48
CA GLY A 168 5.99 -11.69 14.54
C GLY A 168 7.48 -11.72 14.19
N THR A 169 8.01 -12.90 13.97
CA THR A 169 9.41 -13.10 13.62
C THR A 169 9.62 -12.95 12.13
N THR A 170 10.59 -12.13 11.72
CA THR A 170 10.99 -11.97 10.33
C THR A 170 11.54 -13.28 9.77
N LYS A 171 10.96 -13.74 8.67
CA LYS A 171 11.43 -14.86 7.85
C LYS A 171 11.92 -14.33 6.51
N VAL A 172 12.70 -15.12 5.78
CA VAL A 172 13.18 -14.75 4.45
C VAL A 172 12.71 -15.78 3.44
N ALA A 173 11.84 -15.34 2.53
CA ALA A 173 11.46 -16.14 1.38
C ALA A 173 12.60 -16.17 0.36
N GLN A 174 12.85 -17.34 -0.24
CA GLN A 174 13.80 -17.54 -1.33
C GLN A 174 13.01 -18.00 -2.56
N LEU A 175 12.92 -17.13 -3.55
CA LEU A 175 12.12 -17.31 -4.75
C LEU A 175 13.05 -17.36 -5.97
N LYS A 176 13.05 -18.46 -6.73
CA LYS A 176 13.79 -18.57 -7.98
C LYS A 176 12.83 -18.40 -9.15
N PHE A 177 12.99 -17.33 -9.89
CA PHE A 177 12.20 -17.05 -11.08
C PHE A 177 12.87 -17.60 -12.32
N SER A 178 12.08 -18.16 -13.25
CA SER A 178 12.59 -18.67 -14.53
C SER A 178 13.32 -17.58 -15.32
N PRO A 179 14.21 -17.93 -16.27
CA PRO A 179 14.90 -16.97 -17.13
C PRO A 179 13.94 -16.05 -17.89
N PHE A 180 12.76 -16.56 -18.24
CA PHE A 180 11.71 -15.76 -18.87
C PHE A 180 11.21 -14.67 -17.91
N LYS A 181 10.84 -15.04 -16.68
CA LYS A 181 10.24 -14.13 -15.71
C LYS A 181 11.26 -13.17 -15.08
N ALA A 182 12.51 -13.59 -14.99
CA ALA A 182 13.63 -12.79 -14.49
C ALA A 182 13.75 -11.42 -15.18
N ARG A 183 13.38 -11.34 -16.48
CA ARG A 183 13.43 -10.10 -17.26
C ARG A 183 12.62 -8.94 -16.67
N TRP A 184 11.56 -9.24 -15.92
CA TRP A 184 10.73 -8.25 -15.22
C TRP A 184 11.08 -8.19 -13.74
N VAL A 185 11.05 -9.32 -13.04
CA VAL A 185 11.18 -9.38 -11.59
C VAL A 185 12.53 -8.83 -11.11
N ALA A 186 13.60 -8.98 -11.88
CA ALA A 186 14.91 -8.41 -11.52
C ALA A 186 14.91 -6.87 -11.42
N ARG A 187 13.88 -6.20 -11.96
CA ARG A 187 13.71 -4.74 -11.88
C ARG A 187 12.58 -4.32 -10.93
N GLU A 188 11.87 -5.29 -10.35
CA GLU A 188 10.78 -5.02 -9.42
C GLU A 188 11.34 -4.78 -8.02
N HIS A 189 10.69 -3.87 -7.30
CA HIS A 189 11.00 -3.60 -5.91
C HIS A 189 9.90 -4.16 -5.03
N TRP A 190 10.16 -5.30 -4.40
CA TRP A 190 9.21 -6.00 -3.54
C TRP A 190 9.34 -5.56 -2.08
N HIS A 191 10.58 -5.30 -1.63
CA HIS A 191 10.85 -4.88 -0.26
C HIS A 191 12.16 -4.09 -0.19
N LYS A 192 12.25 -3.10 0.72
CA LYS A 192 13.45 -2.25 0.90
C LYS A 192 14.74 -3.05 1.16
N ASP A 193 14.63 -4.16 1.88
CA ASP A 193 15.74 -5.02 2.25
C ASP A 193 15.81 -6.31 1.40
N GLN A 194 15.15 -6.33 0.23
CA GLN A 194 15.27 -7.46 -0.69
C GLN A 194 16.70 -7.63 -1.19
N LYS A 195 17.07 -8.87 -1.46
CA LYS A 195 18.33 -9.20 -2.12
C LYS A 195 18.04 -10.01 -3.37
N GLY A 196 18.61 -9.60 -4.49
CA GLY A 196 18.38 -10.25 -5.78
C GLY A 196 19.70 -10.59 -6.46
N GLU A 197 19.73 -11.73 -7.17
CA GLU A 197 20.91 -12.24 -7.85
C GLU A 197 20.50 -12.93 -9.16
N MET A 198 21.16 -12.57 -10.26
CA MET A 198 21.05 -13.30 -11.53
C MET A 198 21.95 -14.53 -11.49
N LEU A 199 21.39 -15.69 -11.77
CA LEU A 199 22.10 -16.96 -11.81
C LEU A 199 22.67 -17.24 -13.20
N GLU A 200 23.63 -18.16 -13.32
CA GLU A 200 24.30 -18.51 -14.57
C GLU A 200 23.31 -19.04 -15.64
N ASP A 201 22.23 -19.71 -15.21
CA ASP A 201 21.18 -20.23 -16.07
C ASP A 201 20.20 -19.15 -16.58
N GLY A 202 20.45 -17.88 -16.23
CA GLY A 202 19.58 -16.75 -16.56
C GLY A 202 18.34 -16.63 -15.67
N SER A 203 18.17 -17.48 -14.67
CA SER A 203 17.14 -17.34 -13.66
C SER A 203 17.50 -16.25 -12.65
N TYR A 204 16.52 -15.77 -11.86
CA TYR A 204 16.71 -14.75 -10.86
C TYR A 204 16.32 -15.27 -9.48
N LEU A 205 17.28 -15.24 -8.54
CA LEU A 205 17.02 -15.57 -7.14
C LEU A 205 16.71 -14.30 -6.37
N LEU A 206 15.47 -14.20 -5.86
CA LEU A 206 15.00 -13.10 -5.02
C LEU A 206 14.84 -13.58 -3.58
N LYS A 207 15.43 -12.87 -2.63
CA LYS A 207 15.25 -13.06 -1.19
C LYS A 207 14.48 -11.89 -0.62
N VAL A 208 13.30 -12.18 -0.02
CA VAL A 208 12.36 -11.16 0.49
C VAL A 208 12.08 -11.42 1.96
N PRO A 209 12.33 -10.44 2.87
CA PRO A 209 11.88 -10.53 4.26
C PRO A 209 10.35 -10.47 4.35
N TYR A 210 9.73 -11.27 5.19
CA TYR A 210 8.30 -11.24 5.45
C TYR A 210 7.96 -11.68 6.88
N PHE A 211 6.84 -11.22 7.41
CA PHE A 211 6.25 -11.69 8.66
C PHE A 211 5.07 -12.61 8.37
N ASP A 212 4.13 -12.10 7.58
CA ASP A 212 2.90 -12.77 7.19
C ASP A 212 3.00 -13.22 5.72
N ASP A 213 2.59 -14.44 5.44
CA ASP A 213 2.75 -15.04 4.12
C ASP A 213 1.56 -14.78 3.16
N ARG A 214 0.45 -14.20 3.66
CA ARG A 214 -0.80 -14.05 2.90
C ARG A 214 -0.62 -13.26 1.60
N GLU A 215 0.00 -12.09 1.68
CA GLU A 215 0.24 -11.28 0.49
C GLU A 215 1.34 -11.88 -0.38
N LEU A 216 2.39 -12.40 0.23
CA LEU A 216 3.50 -13.02 -0.47
C LEU A 216 3.04 -14.25 -1.28
N ILE A 217 2.16 -15.08 -0.72
CA ILE A 217 1.57 -16.22 -1.43
C ILE A 217 0.75 -15.76 -2.64
N ASN A 218 -0.05 -14.71 -2.51
CA ASN A 218 -0.82 -14.17 -3.62
C ASN A 218 0.10 -13.67 -4.75
N ASP A 219 1.19 -12.98 -4.40
CA ASP A 219 2.14 -12.52 -5.40
C ASP A 219 2.94 -13.66 -6.03
N ILE A 220 3.30 -14.69 -5.28
CA ILE A 220 3.91 -15.90 -5.82
C ILE A 220 2.94 -16.59 -6.81
N LEU A 221 1.69 -16.79 -6.43
CA LEU A 221 0.67 -17.42 -7.28
C LEU A 221 0.43 -16.65 -8.58
N ARG A 222 0.52 -15.32 -8.58
CA ARG A 222 0.43 -14.48 -9.79
C ARG A 222 1.49 -14.82 -10.83
N HIS A 223 2.62 -15.39 -10.44
CA HIS A 223 3.67 -15.83 -11.36
C HIS A 223 3.49 -17.26 -11.87
N GLY A 224 2.54 -18.03 -11.29
CA GLY A 224 2.22 -19.39 -11.71
C GLY A 224 3.43 -20.31 -11.66
N SER A 225 3.64 -21.09 -12.72
CA SER A 225 4.76 -22.03 -12.85
C SER A 225 6.13 -21.38 -13.14
N GLN A 226 6.20 -20.05 -13.14
CA GLN A 226 7.44 -19.31 -13.45
C GLN A 226 8.26 -18.98 -12.21
N VAL A 227 7.87 -19.47 -11.05
CA VAL A 227 8.58 -19.24 -9.78
C VAL A 227 8.66 -20.53 -8.97
N ASP A 228 9.86 -20.87 -8.52
CA ASP A 228 10.13 -21.92 -7.55
C ASP A 228 10.33 -21.30 -6.18
N VAL A 229 9.64 -21.81 -5.16
CA VAL A 229 9.87 -21.42 -3.77
C VAL A 229 10.92 -22.34 -3.20
N LEU A 230 12.13 -21.83 -2.98
CA LEU A 230 13.25 -22.60 -2.45
C LEU A 230 13.23 -22.70 -0.92
N GLY A 231 12.59 -21.74 -0.24
CA GLY A 231 12.47 -21.72 1.22
C GLY A 231 11.67 -20.51 1.71
N PRO A 232 11.29 -20.54 2.97
CA PRO A 232 11.38 -21.65 3.94
C PRO A 232 10.34 -22.75 3.68
N ASP A 233 10.48 -23.91 4.33
CA ASP A 233 9.61 -25.07 4.10
C ASP A 233 8.16 -24.81 4.53
N GLU A 234 7.93 -23.96 5.52
CA GLU A 234 6.59 -23.51 5.92
C GLU A 234 5.88 -22.79 4.77
N LEU A 235 6.58 -21.88 4.08
CA LEU A 235 6.03 -21.16 2.93
C LEU A 235 5.69 -22.12 1.78
N LYS A 236 6.57 -23.11 1.51
CA LYS A 236 6.30 -24.15 0.52
C LYS A 236 5.05 -24.96 0.85
N THR A 237 4.89 -25.32 2.13
CA THR A 237 3.75 -26.07 2.62
C THR A 237 2.45 -25.28 2.45
N ARG A 238 2.45 -24.03 2.83
CA ARG A 238 1.30 -23.12 2.66
C ARG A 238 0.94 -22.95 1.19
N LEU A 239 1.93 -22.71 0.33
CA LEU A 239 1.70 -22.58 -1.11
C LEU A 239 1.14 -23.86 -1.73
N LYS A 240 1.63 -25.05 -1.33
CA LYS A 240 1.07 -26.35 -1.79
C LYS A 240 -0.38 -26.53 -1.38
N GLN A 241 -0.72 -26.16 -0.12
CA GLN A 241 -2.11 -26.21 0.35
C GLN A 241 -3.02 -25.32 -0.49
N GLU A 242 -2.59 -24.08 -0.75
CA GLU A 242 -3.35 -23.14 -1.57
C GLU A 242 -3.53 -23.64 -3.00
N ALA A 243 -2.47 -24.17 -3.61
CA ALA A 243 -2.53 -24.76 -4.95
C ALA A 243 -3.48 -25.98 -5.02
N GLN A 244 -3.49 -26.82 -3.98
CA GLN A 244 -4.42 -27.96 -3.88
C GLN A 244 -5.88 -27.50 -3.76
N LEU A 245 -6.14 -26.45 -2.97
CA LEU A 245 -7.47 -25.85 -2.86
C LEU A 245 -7.93 -25.25 -4.20
N ILE A 246 -7.04 -24.60 -4.95
CA ILE A 246 -7.33 -24.11 -6.30
C ILE A 246 -7.71 -25.28 -7.21
N LEU A 247 -6.88 -26.32 -7.26
CA LEU A 247 -7.15 -27.50 -8.10
C LEU A 247 -8.46 -28.21 -7.75
N SER A 248 -8.83 -28.22 -6.47
CA SER A 248 -10.10 -28.85 -6.04
C SER A 248 -11.36 -28.11 -6.49
N LYS A 249 -11.21 -26.86 -6.99
CA LYS A 249 -12.32 -26.01 -7.47
C LYS A 249 -12.41 -25.95 -9.00
N LEU A 250 -11.47 -26.57 -9.71
CA LEU A 250 -11.45 -26.70 -11.16
C LEU A 250 -12.03 -28.02 -11.60
#